data_4b791264ae5820ece28c8f3ebeca1ad8
#
_entry.id   4b791264ae5820ece28c8f3ebeca1ad8
#
_cell.length_a   1.000
_cell.length_b   1.000
_cell.length_c   1.000
_cell.angle_alpha   90.00
_cell.angle_beta   90.00
_cell.angle_gamma   90.00
#
_symmetry.space_group_name_H-M   'P 1'
#
loop_
_entity.id
_entity.type
_entity.pdbx_description
1 polymer ?
#
loop_
_entity_poly.entity_id
_entity_poly.type
_entity_poly.pdbx_seq_one_letter_code
_entity_poly.pdbx_strand_id
1 'polypeptide(L)'
;DDNCQNIFTLGQKSIMRATLQNSSLRLNLRSTSNLTATGVNSPPPCQPTAIFEAERKVICAGEYIDFTDMTEDGDPTIWSWSFPGGSPATSCQPNPTVTYANPGLYDVTLTVGNSAGQDSVTYSKLIYVKGVGSSVHYPNWSESFEGASLPTPDVTVVDGGDGIAFEITPDAASAGSQ
;
A
#
# COMPACT_ATOMS: atom_id res chain seq x y z
N ASP A 1 -1.40 -19.84 12.85
CA ASP A 1 -1.34 -21.14 12.15
C ASP A 1 -0.73 -20.95 10.77
N ASP A 2 0.56 -21.23 10.71
CA ASP A 2 1.41 -20.94 9.56
C ASP A 2 1.33 -22.02 8.47
N ASN A 3 0.15 -22.31 7.99
CA ASN A 3 -0.05 -23.35 6.97
C ASN A 3 0.63 -23.03 5.62
N CYS A 4 1.06 -21.78 5.43
CA CYS A 4 1.65 -21.31 4.19
C CYS A 4 3.12 -20.90 4.30
N GLN A 5 3.72 -20.95 5.48
CA GLN A 5 5.11 -20.55 5.63
C GLN A 5 6.07 -21.59 5.06
N ASN A 6 6.96 -21.16 4.19
CA ASN A 6 8.12 -21.92 3.77
C ASN A 6 9.16 -21.93 4.90
N ILE A 7 9.06 -22.89 5.82
CA ILE A 7 9.95 -23.06 6.99
C ILE A 7 11.41 -23.29 6.57
N PHE A 8 11.69 -23.59 5.31
CA PHE A 8 13.00 -23.95 4.83
C PHE A 8 13.51 -23.01 3.74
N THR A 9 14.75 -22.58 3.87
CA THR A 9 15.45 -21.86 2.79
C THR A 9 15.58 -22.74 1.54
N LEU A 10 15.78 -22.13 0.37
CA LEU A 10 16.00 -22.87 -0.90
C LEU A 10 17.17 -23.85 -0.79
N GLY A 11 18.24 -23.50 -0.06
CA GLY A 11 19.37 -24.38 0.19
C GLY A 11 19.01 -25.59 1.05
N GLN A 12 18.27 -25.40 2.12
CA GLN A 12 17.75 -26.48 2.97
C GLN A 12 16.81 -27.41 2.20
N LYS A 13 15.91 -26.85 1.38
CA LYS A 13 15.02 -27.60 0.49
C LYS A 13 15.81 -28.47 -0.50
N SER A 14 16.92 -27.94 -1.05
CA SER A 14 17.79 -28.68 -1.98
C SER A 14 18.48 -29.84 -1.30
N ILE A 15 19.05 -29.65 -0.10
CA ILE A 15 19.71 -30.69 0.70
C ILE A 15 18.71 -31.77 1.10
N MET A 16 17.53 -31.40 1.55
CA MET A 16 16.47 -32.35 1.93
C MET A 16 16.05 -33.20 0.73
N ARG A 17 15.88 -32.58 -0.45
CA ARG A 17 15.55 -33.30 -1.70
C ARG A 17 16.67 -34.28 -2.09
N ALA A 18 17.92 -33.84 -2.05
CA ALA A 18 19.08 -34.70 -2.36
C ALA A 18 19.15 -35.89 -1.38
N THR A 19 18.92 -35.70 -0.11
CA THR A 19 18.90 -36.77 0.90
C THR A 19 17.77 -37.76 0.64
N LEU A 20 16.57 -37.29 0.29
CA LEU A 20 15.45 -38.17 -0.06
C LEU A 20 15.69 -38.91 -1.38
N GLN A 21 16.41 -38.27 -2.32
CA GLN A 21 16.72 -38.88 -3.63
C GLN A 21 17.73 -40.02 -3.53
N ASN A 22 18.67 -39.93 -2.63
CA ASN A 22 19.78 -40.86 -2.51
C ASN A 22 19.54 -41.99 -1.48
N SER A 23 18.42 -41.95 -0.76
CA SER A 23 18.08 -42.96 0.25
C SER A 23 17.17 -44.03 -0.33
N SER A 24 17.67 -45.23 -0.50
CA SER A 24 16.89 -46.38 -0.99
C SER A 24 15.71 -46.75 -0.06
N LEU A 25 15.87 -46.52 1.24
CA LEU A 25 14.84 -46.77 2.26
C LEU A 25 13.66 -45.77 2.20
N ARG A 26 13.85 -44.66 1.52
CA ARG A 26 12.86 -43.56 1.44
C ARG A 26 12.29 -43.35 0.06
N LEU A 27 12.56 -44.26 -0.88
CA LEU A 27 12.03 -44.19 -2.26
C LEU A 27 10.50 -44.09 -2.28
N ASN A 28 9.84 -44.79 -1.36
CA ASN A 28 8.38 -44.73 -1.25
C ASN A 28 7.83 -43.36 -0.93
N LEU A 29 8.60 -42.54 -0.16
CA LEU A 29 8.17 -41.15 0.13
C LEU A 29 8.13 -40.26 -1.11
N ARG A 30 8.81 -40.66 -2.17
CA ARG A 30 8.88 -39.95 -3.46
C ARG A 30 7.96 -40.55 -4.54
N SER A 31 7.26 -41.64 -4.22
CA SER A 31 6.33 -42.18 -5.19
C SER A 31 5.20 -41.19 -5.50
N THR A 32 4.80 -41.10 -6.76
CA THR A 32 3.70 -40.21 -7.17
C THR A 32 2.42 -40.48 -6.37
N SER A 33 2.15 -41.75 -6.05
CA SER A 33 0.99 -42.11 -5.24
C SER A 33 1.07 -41.53 -3.82
N ASN A 34 2.22 -41.63 -3.18
CA ASN A 34 2.40 -41.09 -1.82
C ASN A 34 2.42 -39.55 -1.80
N LEU A 35 3.07 -38.91 -2.77
CA LEU A 35 3.08 -37.47 -2.90
C LEU A 35 1.68 -36.90 -3.16
N THR A 36 0.87 -37.61 -3.96
CA THR A 36 -0.53 -37.24 -4.19
C THR A 36 -1.39 -37.47 -2.93
N ALA A 37 -1.20 -38.61 -2.26
CA ALA A 37 -1.96 -38.92 -1.05
C ALA A 37 -1.66 -38.00 0.13
N THR A 38 -0.43 -37.42 0.18
CA THR A 38 -0.01 -36.47 1.23
C THR A 38 -0.24 -35.02 0.81
N GLY A 39 -0.72 -34.76 -0.41
CA GLY A 39 -0.94 -33.39 -0.91
C GLY A 39 0.32 -32.60 -1.26
N VAL A 40 1.52 -33.22 -1.17
CA VAL A 40 2.81 -32.53 -1.41
C VAL A 40 2.99 -32.10 -2.87
N ASN A 41 2.36 -32.82 -3.83
CA ASN A 41 2.41 -32.44 -5.25
C ASN A 41 1.48 -31.28 -5.61
N SER A 42 0.47 -31.07 -4.78
CA SER A 42 -0.51 -30.00 -4.95
C SER A 42 -0.88 -29.55 -3.54
N PRO A 43 -0.03 -28.74 -2.89
CA PRO A 43 -0.38 -28.20 -1.60
C PRO A 43 -1.70 -27.44 -1.73
N PRO A 44 -2.60 -27.55 -0.75
CA PRO A 44 -3.81 -26.74 -0.79
C PRO A 44 -3.41 -25.28 -0.92
N PRO A 45 -4.13 -24.49 -1.72
CA PRO A 45 -3.86 -23.07 -1.80
C PRO A 45 -4.07 -22.43 -0.43
N CYS A 46 -3.22 -21.47 -0.11
CA CYS A 46 -3.37 -20.65 1.08
C CYS A 46 -4.31 -19.50 0.80
N GLN A 47 -5.06 -19.09 1.79
CA GLN A 47 -5.84 -17.86 1.71
C GLN A 47 -4.88 -16.66 1.62
N PRO A 48 -5.06 -15.75 0.68
CA PRO A 48 -4.24 -14.54 0.60
C PRO A 48 -4.55 -13.60 1.77
N THR A 49 -3.54 -12.84 2.20
CA THR A 49 -3.66 -11.76 3.17
C THR A 49 -3.56 -10.43 2.43
N ALA A 50 -4.64 -9.64 2.46
CA ALA A 50 -4.74 -8.39 1.70
C ALA A 50 -3.83 -7.31 2.27
N ILE A 51 -2.87 -6.86 1.48
CA ILE A 51 -1.98 -5.74 1.78
C ILE A 51 -1.77 -4.95 0.49
N PHE A 52 -1.72 -3.64 0.56
CA PHE A 52 -1.40 -2.81 -0.59
C PHE A 52 -0.66 -1.54 -0.19
N GLU A 53 -0.05 -0.90 -1.18
CA GLU A 53 0.64 0.36 -1.05
C GLU A 53 0.13 1.36 -2.09
N ALA A 54 0.09 2.64 -1.70
CA ALA A 54 -0.15 3.76 -2.59
C ALA A 54 1.19 4.47 -2.85
N GLU A 55 1.49 4.80 -4.12
CA GLU A 55 2.71 5.51 -4.49
C GLU A 55 2.88 6.82 -3.69
N ARG A 56 1.77 7.52 -3.49
CA ARG A 56 1.69 8.78 -2.73
C ARG A 56 0.42 8.80 -1.89
N LYS A 57 0.47 9.44 -0.75
CA LYS A 57 -0.72 9.63 0.12
C LYS A 57 -1.33 11.03 0.00
N VAL A 58 -0.59 11.97 -0.58
CA VAL A 58 -1.00 13.37 -0.75
C VAL A 58 -0.86 13.75 -2.21
N ILE A 59 -1.94 14.26 -2.80
CA ILE A 59 -1.99 14.73 -4.19
C ILE A 59 -2.81 16.02 -4.30
N CYS A 60 -2.71 16.68 -5.45
CA CYS A 60 -3.61 17.77 -5.82
C CYS A 60 -4.87 17.24 -6.54
N ALA A 61 -5.96 17.98 -6.45
CA ALA A 61 -7.18 17.63 -7.17
C ALA A 61 -6.93 17.52 -8.68
N GLY A 62 -7.37 16.41 -9.28
CA GLY A 62 -7.16 16.07 -10.68
C GLY A 62 -5.92 15.23 -10.98
N GLU A 63 -5.04 15.01 -10.02
CA GLU A 63 -3.88 14.11 -10.17
C GLU A 63 -4.29 12.65 -10.00
N TYR A 64 -3.43 11.76 -10.51
CA TYR A 64 -3.59 10.31 -10.39
C TYR A 64 -2.65 9.74 -9.33
N ILE A 65 -3.00 8.57 -8.83
CA ILE A 65 -2.21 7.74 -7.92
C ILE A 65 -2.18 6.32 -8.46
N ASP A 66 -1.01 5.71 -8.38
CA ASP A 66 -0.83 4.29 -8.64
C ASP A 66 -0.88 3.50 -7.33
N PHE A 67 -1.65 2.42 -7.34
CA PHE A 67 -1.74 1.48 -6.24
C PHE A 67 -1.07 0.18 -6.62
N THR A 68 -0.35 -0.42 -5.68
CA THR A 68 0.35 -1.69 -5.88
C THR A 68 -0.17 -2.72 -4.90
N ASP A 69 -0.55 -3.87 -5.43
CA ASP A 69 -0.87 -5.05 -4.63
C ASP A 69 0.40 -5.60 -3.96
N MET A 70 0.37 -5.73 -2.64
CA MET A 70 1.43 -6.27 -1.80
C MET A 70 0.95 -7.50 -1.02
N THR A 71 -0.09 -8.16 -1.53
CA THR A 71 -0.72 -9.33 -0.91
C THR A 71 0.30 -10.39 -0.55
N GLU A 72 0.21 -10.90 0.66
CA GLU A 72 1.07 -11.95 1.19
C GLU A 72 0.32 -13.30 1.28
N ASP A 73 1.06 -14.36 1.60
CA ASP A 73 0.66 -15.74 1.86
C ASP A 73 0.16 -16.50 0.65
N GLY A 74 -1.02 -16.27 0.14
CA GLY A 74 -1.57 -16.99 -1.01
C GLY A 74 -1.46 -16.19 -2.31
N ASP A 75 -1.34 -16.88 -3.45
CA ASP A 75 -1.41 -16.22 -4.76
C ASP A 75 -2.86 -15.80 -5.05
N PRO A 76 -3.19 -14.51 -5.09
CA PRO A 76 -4.54 -14.06 -5.45
C PRO A 76 -4.83 -14.31 -6.93
N THR A 77 -6.08 -14.66 -7.22
CA THR A 77 -6.62 -14.79 -8.57
C THR A 77 -7.73 -13.79 -8.85
N ILE A 78 -8.17 -13.09 -7.79
CA ILE A 78 -9.25 -12.12 -7.84
C ILE A 78 -8.80 -10.90 -7.04
N TRP A 79 -8.98 -9.71 -7.63
CA TRP A 79 -8.82 -8.41 -7.00
C TRP A 79 -10.13 -7.64 -7.11
N SER A 80 -10.49 -6.96 -6.05
CA SER A 80 -11.63 -6.05 -6.03
C SER A 80 -11.25 -4.82 -5.21
N TRP A 81 -11.01 -3.72 -5.90
CA TRP A 81 -10.70 -2.44 -5.31
C TRP A 81 -11.93 -1.56 -5.21
N SER A 82 -11.99 -0.78 -4.15
CA SER A 82 -12.97 0.28 -3.96
C SER A 82 -12.26 1.59 -3.64
N PHE A 83 -12.56 2.62 -4.45
CA PHE A 83 -11.99 3.97 -4.36
C PHE A 83 -13.13 5.00 -4.28
N PRO A 84 -13.78 5.17 -3.13
CA PRO A 84 -14.83 6.18 -2.99
C PRO A 84 -14.31 7.57 -3.40
N GLY A 85 -15.00 8.24 -4.32
CA GLY A 85 -14.59 9.54 -4.84
C GLY A 85 -13.49 9.53 -5.91
N GLY A 86 -12.90 8.38 -6.20
CA GLY A 86 -11.92 8.19 -7.26
C GLY A 86 -12.54 7.86 -8.62
N SER A 87 -11.77 7.97 -9.66
CA SER A 87 -12.13 7.56 -11.02
C SER A 87 -10.96 6.75 -11.63
N PRO A 88 -11.17 5.45 -11.90
CA PRO A 88 -12.39 4.66 -11.65
C PRO A 88 -12.66 4.48 -10.15
N ALA A 89 -13.95 4.35 -9.77
CA ALA A 89 -14.36 4.13 -8.39
C ALA A 89 -14.13 2.69 -7.91
N THR A 90 -13.92 1.75 -8.83
CA THR A 90 -13.61 0.35 -8.57
C THR A 90 -12.66 -0.19 -9.63
N SER A 91 -11.88 -1.23 -9.28
CA SER A 91 -10.99 -1.91 -10.23
C SER A 91 -10.85 -3.39 -9.89
N CYS A 92 -10.61 -4.22 -10.92
CA CYS A 92 -10.24 -5.63 -10.79
C CYS A 92 -8.77 -5.89 -11.18
N GLN A 93 -8.01 -4.84 -11.46
CA GLN A 93 -6.59 -4.97 -11.80
C GLN A 93 -5.75 -5.12 -10.53
N PRO A 94 -4.64 -5.88 -10.57
CA PRO A 94 -3.74 -5.98 -9.41
C PRO A 94 -3.15 -4.61 -9.02
N ASN A 95 -2.78 -3.79 -10.00
CA ASN A 95 -2.15 -2.49 -9.78
C ASN A 95 -2.93 -1.40 -10.55
N PRO A 96 -4.01 -0.85 -9.96
CA PRO A 96 -4.81 0.17 -10.61
C PRO A 96 -4.24 1.57 -10.45
N THR A 97 -4.53 2.42 -11.43
CA THR A 97 -4.32 3.88 -11.39
C THR A 97 -5.65 4.58 -11.19
N VAL A 98 -5.72 5.52 -10.25
CA VAL A 98 -6.96 6.22 -9.88
C VAL A 98 -6.73 7.72 -9.81
N THR A 99 -7.66 8.50 -10.38
CA THR A 99 -7.67 9.97 -10.32
C THR A 99 -8.72 10.46 -9.33
N TYR A 100 -8.38 11.47 -8.51
CA TYR A 100 -9.30 12.12 -7.59
C TYR A 100 -9.52 13.56 -8.01
N ALA A 101 -10.74 13.88 -8.44
CA ALA A 101 -11.09 15.20 -8.97
C ALA A 101 -11.41 16.24 -7.87
N ASN A 102 -11.88 15.80 -6.71
CA ASN A 102 -12.33 16.69 -5.64
C ASN A 102 -11.40 16.63 -4.44
N PRO A 103 -11.17 17.76 -3.75
CA PRO A 103 -10.45 17.78 -2.49
C PRO A 103 -11.16 16.95 -1.41
N GLY A 104 -10.38 16.29 -0.55
CA GLY A 104 -10.94 15.50 0.54
C GLY A 104 -9.99 14.43 1.05
N LEU A 105 -10.47 13.68 2.03
CA LEU A 105 -9.81 12.49 2.57
C LEU A 105 -10.59 11.26 2.10
N TYR A 106 -9.88 10.30 1.52
CA TYR A 106 -10.50 9.15 0.88
C TYR A 106 -9.99 7.84 1.47
N ASP A 107 -10.94 6.95 1.71
CA ASP A 107 -10.66 5.58 2.11
C ASP A 107 -10.31 4.75 0.86
N VAL A 108 -9.51 3.71 1.05
CA VAL A 108 -9.23 2.74 0.00
C VAL A 108 -9.39 1.34 0.56
N THR A 109 -10.11 0.50 -0.17
CA THR A 109 -10.33 -0.90 0.20
C THR A 109 -9.81 -1.81 -0.90
N LEU A 110 -9.06 -2.82 -0.51
CA LEU A 110 -8.69 -3.94 -1.35
C LEU A 110 -9.28 -5.22 -0.78
N THR A 111 -9.94 -5.98 -1.63
CA THR A 111 -10.31 -7.38 -1.37
C THR A 111 -9.58 -8.25 -2.37
N VAL A 112 -8.90 -9.26 -1.89
CA VAL A 112 -8.21 -10.27 -2.69
C VAL A 112 -8.76 -11.65 -2.40
N GLY A 113 -8.66 -12.55 -3.36
CA GLY A 113 -9.16 -13.90 -3.18
C GLY A 113 -8.55 -14.94 -4.11
N ASN A 114 -8.63 -16.18 -3.67
CA ASN A 114 -8.31 -17.37 -4.45
C ASN A 114 -9.27 -18.52 -4.08
N SER A 115 -8.96 -19.74 -4.52
CA SER A 115 -9.80 -20.92 -4.22
C SER A 115 -9.82 -21.33 -2.74
N ALA A 116 -8.89 -20.82 -1.91
CA ALA A 116 -8.84 -21.09 -0.46
C ALA A 116 -9.70 -20.11 0.36
N GLY A 117 -9.90 -18.88 -0.14
CA GLY A 117 -10.67 -17.87 0.56
C GLY A 117 -10.44 -16.48 0.04
N GLN A 118 -11.00 -15.51 0.76
CA GLN A 118 -10.86 -14.07 0.48
C GLN A 118 -10.45 -13.34 1.75
N ASP A 119 -9.69 -12.27 1.58
CA ASP A 119 -9.38 -11.31 2.63
C ASP A 119 -9.57 -9.88 2.14
N SER A 120 -9.76 -8.95 3.08
CA SER A 120 -10.03 -7.55 2.75
C SER A 120 -9.39 -6.61 3.76
N VAL A 121 -8.75 -5.58 3.25
CA VAL A 121 -8.16 -4.49 4.06
C VAL A 121 -8.73 -3.14 3.63
N THR A 122 -9.04 -2.29 4.61
CA THR A 122 -9.45 -0.90 4.38
C THR A 122 -8.53 0.04 5.13
N TYR A 123 -7.91 0.96 4.41
CA TYR A 123 -7.17 2.07 5.00
C TYR A 123 -8.03 3.33 4.97
N SER A 124 -8.49 3.73 6.14
CA SER A 124 -9.32 4.92 6.27
C SER A 124 -8.49 6.19 6.12
N LYS A 125 -9.02 7.15 5.35
CA LYS A 125 -8.39 8.45 5.08
C LYS A 125 -6.96 8.34 4.54
N LEU A 126 -6.70 7.30 3.76
CA LEU A 126 -5.37 7.02 3.23
C LEU A 126 -4.90 8.11 2.27
N ILE A 127 -5.79 8.61 1.42
CA ILE A 127 -5.47 9.59 0.39
C ILE A 127 -6.01 10.95 0.79
N TYR A 128 -5.12 11.92 0.89
CA TYR A 128 -5.46 13.33 1.06
C TYR A 128 -5.31 14.07 -0.26
N VAL A 129 -6.42 14.57 -0.77
CA VAL A 129 -6.48 15.38 -1.99
C VAL A 129 -6.60 16.85 -1.62
N LYS A 130 -5.56 17.62 -1.95
CA LYS A 130 -5.54 19.07 -1.73
C LYS A 130 -6.41 19.78 -2.77
N GLY A 131 -7.12 20.81 -2.35
CA GLY A 131 -7.78 21.75 -3.25
C GLY A 131 -6.76 22.58 -4.03
N VAL A 132 -7.03 22.79 -5.31
CA VAL A 132 -6.25 23.75 -6.10
C VAL A 132 -6.52 25.15 -5.54
N GLY A 133 -5.51 25.78 -5.01
CA GLY A 133 -5.63 27.14 -4.47
C GLY A 133 -6.10 27.24 -3.02
N SER A 134 -6.08 26.15 -2.26
CA SER A 134 -6.34 26.18 -0.82
C SER A 134 -5.13 26.70 -0.04
N SER A 135 -4.80 27.97 -0.21
CA SER A 135 -4.02 28.69 0.79
C SER A 135 -4.99 29.08 1.90
N VAL A 136 -4.84 28.47 3.07
CA VAL A 136 -5.58 28.96 4.24
C VAL A 136 -4.82 30.18 4.75
N HIS A 137 -5.34 31.34 4.40
CA HIS A 137 -4.84 32.58 4.95
C HIS A 137 -5.34 32.71 6.40
N TYR A 138 -4.43 32.64 7.37
CA TYR A 138 -4.71 32.99 8.74
C TYR A 138 -4.34 34.47 8.95
N PRO A 139 -5.30 35.41 8.87
CA PRO A 139 -5.02 36.80 9.21
C PRO A 139 -4.78 36.85 10.73
N ASN A 140 -3.65 37.23 11.18
CA ASN A 140 -3.23 37.41 12.57
C ASN A 140 -2.41 36.29 13.22
N TRP A 141 -1.84 35.39 12.47
CA TRP A 141 -0.85 34.50 13.04
C TRP A 141 0.54 35.18 12.95
N SER A 142 1.14 35.45 14.07
CA SER A 142 2.52 35.94 14.14
C SER A 142 3.30 35.05 15.08
N GLU A 143 4.28 34.32 14.56
CA GLU A 143 5.30 33.68 15.39
C GLU A 143 6.62 34.39 15.23
N SER A 144 7.28 34.66 16.37
CA SER A 144 8.63 35.17 16.37
C SER A 144 9.60 34.03 16.70
N PHE A 145 10.35 33.60 15.72
CA PHE A 145 11.50 32.75 15.95
C PHE A 145 12.71 33.65 16.25
N GLU A 146 13.25 33.54 17.44
CA GLU A 146 14.49 34.25 17.89
C GLU A 146 14.48 35.78 17.68
N GLY A 147 13.30 36.41 17.86
CA GLY A 147 13.20 37.86 17.80
C GLY A 147 13.08 38.46 16.39
N ALA A 148 13.02 37.64 15.37
CA ALA A 148 12.66 38.05 14.01
C ALA A 148 11.20 37.71 13.77
N SER A 149 10.34 38.71 13.54
CA SER A 149 9.01 38.47 13.03
C SER A 149 9.12 37.99 11.57
N LEU A 150 8.56 36.82 11.26
CA LEU A 150 8.37 36.43 9.87
C LEU A 150 7.43 37.47 9.23
N PRO A 151 7.80 38.04 8.08
CA PRO A 151 6.87 38.86 7.35
C PRO A 151 5.62 38.03 7.02
N THR A 152 4.47 38.52 7.47
CA THR A 152 3.19 38.00 6.95
C THR A 152 3.16 38.31 5.46
N PRO A 153 2.84 37.45 4.61
CA PRO A 153 1.90 36.36 4.61
C PRO A 153 2.45 35.12 3.88
N ASP A 154 1.73 34.11 3.85
CA ASP A 154 1.86 32.92 2.99
C ASP A 154 2.63 31.76 3.62
N VAL A 155 2.29 31.47 4.89
CA VAL A 155 2.55 30.15 5.45
C VAL A 155 1.38 29.25 5.08
N THR A 156 1.61 28.29 4.21
CA THR A 156 0.63 27.26 3.91
C THR A 156 0.82 26.13 4.90
N VAL A 157 -0.20 25.86 5.71
CA VAL A 157 -0.22 24.69 6.58
C VAL A 157 -0.70 23.51 5.77
N VAL A 158 0.19 22.56 5.54
CA VAL A 158 -0.16 21.29 4.89
C VAL A 158 -0.29 20.24 5.99
N ASP A 159 -1.53 19.88 6.32
CA ASP A 159 -1.79 18.73 7.20
C ASP A 159 -1.74 17.46 6.35
N GLY A 160 -0.61 16.77 6.39
CA GLY A 160 -0.39 15.49 5.70
C GLY A 160 -0.90 14.28 6.48
N GLY A 161 -1.63 14.48 7.58
CA GLY A 161 -2.17 13.40 8.42
C GLY A 161 -1.18 12.79 9.42
N ASP A 162 0.08 13.23 9.39
CA ASP A 162 1.15 12.78 10.30
C ASP A 162 1.92 13.95 10.94
N GLY A 163 1.43 15.16 10.77
CA GLY A 163 2.02 16.38 11.35
C GLY A 163 1.74 17.61 10.51
N ILE A 164 1.85 18.76 11.12
CA ILE A 164 1.69 20.05 10.46
C ILE A 164 3.02 20.41 9.79
N ALA A 165 3.05 20.42 8.47
CA ALA A 165 4.16 20.93 7.69
C ALA A 165 3.92 22.40 7.31
N PHE A 166 4.92 23.25 7.52
CA PHE A 166 4.89 24.65 7.10
C PHE A 166 5.69 24.79 5.80
N GLU A 167 5.07 25.29 4.75
CA GLU A 167 5.75 25.62 3.51
C GLU A 167 5.78 27.15 3.33
N ILE A 168 6.97 27.70 3.18
CA ILE A 168 7.16 29.14 2.89
C ILE A 168 7.10 29.30 1.38
N THR A 169 6.13 30.04 0.88
CA THR A 169 6.00 30.29 -0.56
C THR A 169 7.05 31.30 -1.06
N PRO A 170 7.49 31.20 -2.34
CA PRO A 170 8.54 32.09 -2.88
C PRO A 170 8.21 33.58 -2.86
N ASP A 171 6.94 33.96 -2.77
CA ASP A 171 6.51 35.35 -2.72
C ASP A 171 6.86 36.06 -1.41
N ALA A 172 7.07 35.29 -0.32
CA ALA A 172 7.55 35.84 0.95
C ALA A 172 9.02 36.28 0.89
N ALA A 173 9.81 35.74 -0.03
CA ALA A 173 11.23 36.06 -0.16
C ALA A 173 11.51 37.38 -0.91
N SER A 174 10.54 37.93 -1.65
CA SER A 174 10.72 39.15 -2.45
C SER A 174 10.39 40.46 -1.71
N ALA A 175 9.75 40.35 -0.51
CA ALA A 175 9.37 41.55 0.26
C ALA A 175 10.43 42.02 1.27
N GLY A 176 11.58 41.35 1.35
CA GLY A 176 12.63 41.64 2.34
C GLY A 176 13.81 42.45 1.87
N SER A 177 13.75 43.13 0.69
CA SER A 177 14.81 43.99 0.23
C SER A 177 14.29 45.40 -0.15
N GLN A 178 14.05 46.25 0.86
CA GLN A 178 14.18 47.70 0.81
C GLN A 178 14.65 48.21 2.18
#